data_e94877dab84def0945811ea8417fd817
#
_entry.id   e94877dab84def0945811ea8417fd817
#
_cell.length_a   1.000
_cell.length_b   1.000
_cell.length_c   1.000
_cell.angle_alpha   90.00
_cell.angle_beta   90.00
_cell.angle_gamma   90.00
#
_symmetry.space_group_name_H-M   'P 1'
#
loop_
_entity.id
_entity.type
_entity.pdbx_description
1 polymer ?
#
loop_
_entity_poly.entity_id
_entity_poly.type
_entity_poly.pdbx_seq_one_letter_code
_entity_poly.pdbx_strand_id
1 'polypeptide(L)'
;MTHLVDDPEDFATTAMQGYCDIHARLVRSTTGGVLRSTVTPHGKVALVIGGGGGHYPAFAGYVGTGFADAAVAGDVFASPATRFIRDVAVRAHRGAGILLGFGNYAGDVLNFGFAAERLRGEGIDVRVLAITDDVASAPASERGKRRGVAGDLAVFKIAGAAAEAGASLDEVERLARHANARTFSFGVAFGGCTLPGSKAPLFDVPEGGMAIGLGIHGEPGIAETRIMPAAELAGLLVGKQLEEAPEAAGSRVAVILNGLGSTKQEELFVLWTSVSALLRKAGLVVVSPAVGEFVTSLDMEGCSLTLTWLDAELEPLWLAPCDTAALRLGHAAAASMAPALAEEIFARQGWPAASSASQADGRHIAVGVAHLAHTLHEAEAELGRLDALAGDGDHGQGMARGSAAAASAARDAADAGAGAASVLAAAADAWADRAGGTSGAIWGLGLRSASLCLDDGVAVSPQQVAHSAVHALEQVMALGGAKPGDKTLVDAFAPFAHALASGIEQGLPLSSAWKQASGVARRAADETAGLVPRLGRARALAERSRGHRDAGAVSFALAAATMGEIMKEQ
;
A
#
# COMPACT_ATOMS: atom_id res chain seq x y z
N MET A 1 -7.59 24.56 -4.61
CA MET A 1 -8.51 23.87 -3.66
C MET A 1 -9.46 23.00 -4.43
N THR A 2 -9.68 21.77 -3.98
CA THR A 2 -10.67 20.84 -4.56
C THR A 2 -12.08 21.31 -4.19
N HIS A 3 -12.86 21.79 -5.18
CA HIS A 3 -14.16 22.45 -4.95
C HIS A 3 -15.36 21.58 -5.34
N LEU A 4 -15.20 20.69 -6.32
CA LEU A 4 -16.31 19.86 -6.84
C LEU A 4 -16.38 18.56 -6.02
N VAL A 5 -17.10 18.59 -4.92
CA VAL A 5 -17.30 17.48 -4.01
C VAL A 5 -18.69 17.61 -3.35
N ASP A 6 -19.45 16.53 -3.34
CA ASP A 6 -20.73 16.46 -2.60
C ASP A 6 -20.46 16.02 -1.16
N ASP A 7 -19.91 14.81 -0.98
CA ASP A 7 -19.45 14.28 0.29
C ASP A 7 -17.95 13.96 0.21
N PRO A 8 -17.12 14.58 1.07
CA PRO A 8 -15.69 14.30 1.09
C PRO A 8 -15.33 12.83 1.34
N GLU A 9 -16.13 12.09 2.10
CA GLU A 9 -15.89 10.67 2.40
C GLU A 9 -16.13 9.78 1.17
N ASP A 10 -17.02 10.20 0.26
CA ASP A 10 -17.35 9.47 -0.96
C ASP A 10 -16.57 9.92 -2.19
N PHE A 11 -15.68 10.92 -2.07
CA PHE A 11 -14.99 11.53 -3.20
C PHE A 11 -14.30 10.52 -4.12
N ALA A 12 -13.49 9.62 -3.57
CA ALA A 12 -12.75 8.63 -4.35
C ALA A 12 -13.70 7.67 -5.10
N THR A 13 -14.76 7.23 -4.43
CA THR A 13 -15.76 6.31 -5.00
C THR A 13 -16.56 6.98 -6.11
N THR A 14 -17.04 8.21 -5.87
CA THR A 14 -17.83 8.98 -6.84
C THR A 14 -17.00 9.35 -8.07
N ALA A 15 -15.75 9.78 -7.86
CA ALA A 15 -14.81 10.06 -8.95
C ALA A 15 -14.54 8.81 -9.80
N MET A 16 -14.37 7.64 -9.17
CA MET A 16 -14.16 6.38 -9.88
C MET A 16 -15.39 5.97 -10.70
N GLN A 17 -16.61 6.20 -10.20
CA GLN A 17 -17.84 5.95 -10.96
C GLN A 17 -17.89 6.82 -12.22
N GLY A 18 -17.70 8.14 -12.08
CA GLY A 18 -17.65 9.05 -13.23
C GLY A 18 -16.56 8.70 -14.22
N TYR A 19 -15.38 8.29 -13.73
CA TYR A 19 -14.28 7.80 -14.59
C TYR A 19 -14.69 6.57 -15.41
N CYS A 20 -15.33 5.58 -14.80
CA CYS A 20 -15.79 4.38 -15.48
C CYS A 20 -16.86 4.68 -16.54
N ASP A 21 -17.78 5.58 -16.26
CA ASP A 21 -18.82 5.99 -17.21
C ASP A 21 -18.22 6.63 -18.48
N ILE A 22 -17.28 7.56 -18.30
CA ILE A 22 -16.61 8.24 -19.42
C ILE A 22 -15.73 7.27 -20.24
N HIS A 23 -15.08 6.34 -19.55
CA HIS A 23 -14.10 5.42 -20.15
C HIS A 23 -14.60 3.98 -20.29
N ALA A 24 -15.91 3.76 -20.39
CA ALA A 24 -16.53 2.43 -20.49
C ALA A 24 -15.94 1.53 -21.61
N ARG A 25 -15.40 2.12 -22.68
CA ARG A 25 -14.67 1.41 -23.72
C ARG A 25 -13.35 0.81 -23.23
N LEU A 26 -12.69 1.43 -22.27
CA LEU A 26 -11.37 1.04 -21.76
C LEU A 26 -11.47 0.21 -20.49
N VAL A 27 -12.34 0.62 -19.58
CA VAL A 27 -12.47 0.05 -18.25
C VAL A 27 -13.91 -0.24 -17.86
N ARG A 28 -14.08 -1.21 -16.99
CA ARG A 28 -15.34 -1.54 -16.32
C ARG A 28 -15.12 -1.59 -14.81
N SER A 29 -16.07 -1.05 -14.08
CA SER A 29 -16.03 -1.02 -12.61
C SER A 29 -16.11 -2.42 -12.02
N THR A 30 -15.45 -2.63 -10.90
CA THR A 30 -15.60 -3.78 -10.01
C THR A 30 -15.46 -3.31 -8.57
N THR A 31 -15.92 -4.11 -7.61
CA THR A 31 -15.72 -3.78 -6.19
C THR A 31 -14.23 -3.58 -5.88
N GLY A 32 -13.86 -2.40 -5.43
CA GLY A 32 -12.48 -2.05 -5.04
C GLY A 32 -11.58 -1.61 -6.19
N GLY A 33 -12.09 -1.44 -7.43
CA GLY A 33 -11.25 -0.97 -8.53
C GLY A 33 -11.86 -1.12 -9.92
N VAL A 34 -11.01 -1.27 -10.92
CA VAL A 34 -11.39 -1.39 -12.33
C VAL A 34 -10.66 -2.54 -13.02
N LEU A 35 -11.31 -3.10 -14.02
CA LEU A 35 -10.76 -4.10 -14.94
C LEU A 35 -10.79 -3.54 -16.37
N ARG A 36 -9.89 -3.98 -17.26
CA ARG A 36 -9.98 -3.64 -18.68
C ARG A 36 -11.29 -4.14 -19.28
N SER A 37 -11.92 -3.32 -20.14
CA SER A 37 -13.16 -3.68 -20.81
C SER A 37 -12.98 -4.66 -21.96
N THR A 38 -11.78 -4.76 -22.52
CA THR A 38 -11.46 -5.71 -23.60
C THR A 38 -11.18 -7.11 -23.05
N VAL A 39 -11.45 -8.13 -23.86
CA VAL A 39 -11.15 -9.52 -23.50
C VAL A 39 -9.65 -9.69 -23.26
N THR A 40 -9.29 -10.22 -22.10
CA THR A 40 -7.93 -10.62 -21.79
C THR A 40 -7.74 -12.08 -22.21
N PRO A 41 -6.74 -12.41 -23.06
CA PRO A 41 -6.51 -13.79 -23.50
C PRO A 41 -6.27 -14.73 -22.31
N HIS A 42 -6.76 -15.97 -22.41
CA HIS A 42 -6.40 -17.02 -21.46
C HIS A 42 -4.90 -17.33 -21.57
N GLY A 43 -4.27 -17.59 -20.44
CA GLY A 43 -2.82 -17.83 -20.39
C GLY A 43 -1.96 -16.56 -20.44
N LYS A 44 -2.57 -15.36 -20.39
CA LYS A 44 -1.84 -14.10 -20.20
C LYS A 44 -1.57 -13.85 -18.72
N VAL A 45 -0.36 -13.39 -18.41
CA VAL A 45 -0.03 -12.85 -17.08
C VAL A 45 -0.88 -11.60 -16.81
N ALA A 46 -1.53 -11.54 -15.67
CA ALA A 46 -2.29 -10.36 -15.27
C ALA A 46 -1.37 -9.34 -14.57
N LEU A 47 -1.28 -8.14 -15.12
CA LEU A 47 -0.70 -6.99 -14.43
C LEU A 47 -1.80 -6.26 -13.67
N VAL A 48 -1.74 -6.31 -12.33
CA VAL A 48 -2.67 -5.63 -11.42
C VAL A 48 -1.90 -4.60 -10.64
N ILE A 49 -2.28 -3.34 -10.80
CA ILE A 49 -1.60 -2.20 -10.18
C ILE A 49 -2.52 -1.52 -9.18
N GLY A 50 -2.00 -0.64 -8.35
CA GLY A 50 -2.86 0.15 -7.47
C GLY A 50 -2.12 0.96 -6.43
N GLY A 51 -2.90 1.70 -5.67
CA GLY A 51 -2.47 2.62 -4.62
C GLY A 51 -3.64 3.48 -4.15
N GLY A 52 -3.35 4.55 -3.42
CA GLY A 52 -4.33 5.52 -2.97
C GLY A 52 -5.01 6.26 -4.13
N GLY A 53 -6.21 6.75 -3.87
CA GLY A 53 -6.88 7.74 -4.73
C GLY A 53 -6.20 9.11 -4.67
N GLY A 54 -6.60 10.04 -5.55
CA GLY A 54 -6.04 11.40 -5.58
C GLY A 54 -4.83 11.56 -6.50
N HIS A 55 -4.44 10.51 -7.23
CA HIS A 55 -3.25 10.49 -8.10
C HIS A 55 -3.59 10.38 -9.60
N TYR A 56 -4.87 10.59 -9.97
CA TYR A 56 -5.30 10.42 -11.37
C TYR A 56 -4.32 11.07 -12.37
N PRO A 57 -4.02 10.38 -13.50
CA PRO A 57 -4.59 9.13 -13.99
C PRO A 57 -4.05 7.84 -13.35
N ALA A 58 -3.00 7.90 -12.52
CA ALA A 58 -2.62 6.73 -11.73
C ALA A 58 -3.77 6.37 -10.75
N PHE A 59 -4.22 5.12 -10.66
CA PHE A 59 -3.71 3.96 -11.36
C PHE A 59 -4.74 3.47 -12.41
N ALA A 60 -6.03 3.86 -12.23
CA ALA A 60 -7.14 3.44 -13.10
C ALA A 60 -6.93 3.84 -14.57
N GLY A 61 -6.34 5.03 -14.81
CA GLY A 61 -6.03 5.53 -16.13
C GLY A 61 -4.99 4.72 -16.91
N TYR A 62 -4.28 3.79 -16.26
CA TYR A 62 -3.31 2.91 -16.91
C TYR A 62 -3.92 1.56 -17.34
N VAL A 63 -5.21 1.35 -17.04
CA VAL A 63 -5.88 0.09 -17.38
C VAL A 63 -6.33 0.10 -18.84
N GLY A 64 -5.93 -0.93 -19.58
CA GLY A 64 -6.28 -1.12 -20.98
C GLY A 64 -5.30 -2.04 -21.71
N THR A 65 -5.55 -2.23 -23.00
CA THR A 65 -4.74 -3.10 -23.85
C THR A 65 -3.29 -2.61 -23.92
N GLY A 66 -2.31 -3.49 -23.79
CA GLY A 66 -0.88 -3.18 -23.85
C GLY A 66 -0.33 -2.48 -22.61
N PHE A 67 -1.13 -2.42 -21.52
CA PHE A 67 -0.74 -1.84 -20.24
C PHE A 67 -1.29 -2.70 -19.08
N ALA A 68 -1.88 -2.13 -18.04
CA ALA A 68 -2.43 -2.91 -16.93
C ALA A 68 -3.77 -3.59 -17.27
N ASP A 69 -4.01 -4.77 -16.70
CA ASP A 69 -5.27 -5.51 -16.83
C ASP A 69 -6.31 -5.06 -15.81
N ALA A 70 -5.84 -4.56 -14.67
CA ALA A 70 -6.69 -4.05 -13.60
C ALA A 70 -5.95 -3.02 -12.75
N ALA A 71 -6.73 -2.16 -12.08
CA ALA A 71 -6.23 -1.30 -11.02
C ALA A 71 -7.11 -1.38 -9.78
N VAL A 72 -6.48 -1.46 -8.62
CA VAL A 72 -7.14 -1.39 -7.31
C VAL A 72 -7.12 0.06 -6.84
N ALA A 73 -8.24 0.54 -6.35
CA ALA A 73 -8.40 1.90 -5.89
C ALA A 73 -8.55 1.93 -4.36
N GLY A 74 -7.66 2.65 -3.69
CA GLY A 74 -7.79 3.05 -2.31
C GLY A 74 -8.59 4.35 -2.17
N ASP A 75 -8.84 4.76 -0.94
CA ASP A 75 -9.34 6.08 -0.63
C ASP A 75 -8.26 7.15 -0.90
N VAL A 76 -8.60 8.44 -0.80
CA VAL A 76 -7.65 9.52 -1.08
C VAL A 76 -6.40 9.36 -0.21
N PHE A 77 -5.23 9.20 -0.85
CA PHE A 77 -3.92 8.99 -0.23
C PHE A 77 -3.80 7.80 0.72
N ALA A 78 -4.74 6.87 0.64
CA ALA A 78 -4.77 5.67 1.46
C ALA A 78 -4.60 4.40 0.61
N SER A 79 -3.73 3.50 1.06
CA SER A 79 -3.55 2.20 0.40
C SER A 79 -4.86 1.41 0.36
N PRO A 80 -5.19 0.74 -0.75
CA PRO A 80 -6.40 -0.07 -0.84
C PRO A 80 -6.37 -1.25 0.15
N ALA A 81 -7.54 -1.61 0.68
CA ALA A 81 -7.66 -2.74 1.58
C ALA A 81 -7.27 -4.06 0.90
N THR A 82 -6.61 -4.94 1.64
CA THR A 82 -6.11 -6.25 1.19
C THR A 82 -7.16 -7.07 0.42
N ARG A 83 -8.44 -7.07 0.88
CA ARG A 83 -9.51 -7.81 0.21
C ARG A 83 -9.79 -7.29 -1.20
N PHE A 84 -9.76 -5.97 -1.39
CA PHE A 84 -9.99 -5.38 -2.71
C PHE A 84 -8.86 -5.72 -3.67
N ILE A 85 -7.61 -5.71 -3.19
CA ILE A 85 -6.45 -6.15 -3.97
C ILE A 85 -6.63 -7.61 -4.40
N ARG A 86 -6.95 -8.50 -3.47
CA ARG A 86 -7.21 -9.92 -3.74
C ARG A 86 -8.36 -10.10 -4.72
N ASP A 87 -9.50 -9.47 -4.50
CA ASP A 87 -10.71 -9.68 -5.30
C ASP A 87 -10.55 -9.15 -6.74
N VAL A 88 -9.93 -7.98 -6.91
CA VAL A 88 -9.60 -7.44 -8.24
C VAL A 88 -8.58 -8.32 -8.95
N ALA A 89 -7.56 -8.81 -8.24
CA ALA A 89 -6.53 -9.68 -8.79
C ALA A 89 -7.10 -11.02 -9.27
N VAL A 90 -7.98 -11.66 -8.50
CA VAL A 90 -8.67 -12.91 -8.90
C VAL A 90 -9.50 -12.68 -10.17
N ARG A 91 -10.22 -11.55 -10.26
CA ARG A 91 -11.03 -11.21 -11.44
C ARG A 91 -10.18 -10.92 -12.68
N ALA A 92 -8.98 -10.38 -12.50
CA ALA A 92 -8.04 -10.13 -13.58
C ALA A 92 -7.28 -11.39 -14.03
N HIS A 93 -7.11 -12.38 -13.14
CA HIS A 93 -6.33 -13.58 -13.39
C HIS A 93 -6.85 -14.40 -14.58
N ARG A 94 -5.92 -14.89 -15.44
CA ARG A 94 -6.20 -15.65 -16.66
C ARG A 94 -5.38 -16.94 -16.78
N GLY A 95 -4.91 -17.48 -15.67
CA GLY A 95 -4.24 -18.78 -15.60
C GLY A 95 -2.72 -18.76 -15.64
N ALA A 96 -2.07 -17.63 -15.98
CA ALA A 96 -0.60 -17.55 -16.06
C ALA A 96 0.07 -16.78 -14.89
N GLY A 97 -0.66 -16.57 -13.81
CA GLY A 97 -0.17 -15.85 -12.65
C GLY A 97 -0.43 -14.34 -12.71
N ILE A 98 -0.01 -13.65 -11.65
CA ILE A 98 -0.28 -12.23 -11.41
C ILE A 98 1.01 -11.51 -11.01
N LEU A 99 1.26 -10.34 -11.61
CA LEU A 99 2.21 -9.36 -11.10
C LEU A 99 1.41 -8.23 -10.43
N LEU A 100 1.59 -8.07 -9.12
CA LEU A 100 1.07 -6.93 -8.34
C LEU A 100 2.08 -5.80 -8.34
N GLY A 101 1.69 -4.60 -8.78
CA GLY A 101 2.56 -3.43 -8.88
C GLY A 101 2.01 -2.21 -8.15
N PHE A 102 2.87 -1.46 -7.44
CA PHE A 102 2.49 -0.26 -6.69
C PHE A 102 3.71 0.62 -6.41
N GLY A 103 3.49 1.88 -6.08
CA GLY A 103 4.53 2.77 -5.57
C GLY A 103 5.02 2.31 -4.18
N ASN A 104 6.31 2.39 -3.91
CA ASN A 104 6.92 1.89 -2.66
C ASN A 104 6.55 2.75 -1.45
N TYR A 105 5.34 2.58 -0.94
CA TYR A 105 4.86 3.16 0.32
C TYR A 105 4.52 2.07 1.32
N ALA A 106 4.72 2.36 2.62
CA ALA A 106 4.58 1.36 3.68
C ALA A 106 3.20 0.68 3.72
N GLY A 107 2.12 1.45 3.50
CA GLY A 107 0.76 0.91 3.45
C GLY A 107 0.56 -0.05 2.29
N ASP A 108 1.08 0.30 1.10
CA ASP A 108 0.97 -0.53 -0.10
C ASP A 108 1.82 -1.80 0.02
N VAL A 109 3.05 -1.69 0.51
CA VAL A 109 3.92 -2.85 0.78
C VAL A 109 3.21 -3.87 1.67
N LEU A 110 2.53 -3.42 2.73
CA LEU A 110 1.79 -4.28 3.65
C LEU A 110 0.54 -4.88 3.00
N ASN A 111 -0.33 -4.04 2.41
CA ASN A 111 -1.62 -4.50 1.89
C ASN A 111 -1.46 -5.39 0.65
N PHE A 112 -0.58 -5.03 -0.29
CA PHE A 112 -0.30 -5.85 -1.46
C PHE A 112 0.49 -7.11 -1.10
N GLY A 113 1.43 -7.01 -0.14
CA GLY A 113 2.15 -8.17 0.39
C GLY A 113 1.20 -9.18 1.02
N PHE A 114 0.27 -8.72 1.86
CA PHE A 114 -0.73 -9.59 2.48
C PHE A 114 -1.70 -10.18 1.47
N ALA A 115 -2.13 -9.41 0.47
CA ALA A 115 -2.96 -9.94 -0.63
C ALA A 115 -2.22 -11.01 -1.44
N ALA A 116 -0.93 -10.81 -1.71
CA ALA A 116 -0.11 -11.80 -2.40
C ALA A 116 -0.03 -13.13 -1.63
N GLU A 117 0.17 -13.08 -0.31
CA GLU A 117 0.17 -14.30 0.53
C GLU A 117 -1.18 -15.03 0.49
N ARG A 118 -2.29 -14.29 0.53
CA ARG A 118 -3.64 -14.89 0.41
C ARG A 118 -3.83 -15.57 -0.95
N LEU A 119 -3.46 -14.90 -2.04
CA LEU A 119 -3.57 -15.43 -3.39
C LEU A 119 -2.69 -16.66 -3.59
N ARG A 120 -1.47 -16.70 -3.04
CA ARG A 120 -0.60 -17.89 -3.04
C ARG A 120 -1.22 -19.04 -2.28
N GLY A 121 -1.84 -18.77 -1.12
CA GLY A 121 -2.61 -19.75 -0.36
C GLY A 121 -3.82 -20.32 -1.14
N GLU A 122 -4.34 -19.58 -2.12
CA GLU A 122 -5.41 -20.01 -3.04
C GLU A 122 -4.86 -20.73 -4.29
N GLY A 123 -3.54 -20.98 -4.37
CA GLY A 123 -2.89 -21.69 -5.47
C GLY A 123 -2.59 -20.82 -6.69
N ILE A 124 -2.63 -19.50 -6.58
CA ILE A 124 -2.29 -18.57 -7.66
C ILE A 124 -0.83 -18.17 -7.52
N ASP A 125 -0.06 -18.26 -8.61
CA ASP A 125 1.33 -17.75 -8.62
C ASP A 125 1.30 -16.22 -8.70
N VAL A 126 1.91 -15.56 -7.69
CA VAL A 126 1.89 -14.11 -7.53
C VAL A 126 3.29 -13.57 -7.28
N ARG A 127 3.67 -12.56 -8.05
CA ARG A 127 4.87 -11.74 -7.84
C ARG A 127 4.46 -10.34 -7.39
N VAL A 128 5.35 -9.68 -6.65
CA VAL A 128 5.12 -8.32 -6.13
C VAL A 128 6.26 -7.42 -6.56
N LEU A 129 5.92 -6.22 -7.04
CA LEU A 129 6.87 -5.20 -7.49
C LEU A 129 6.51 -3.84 -6.87
N ALA A 130 7.39 -3.35 -5.99
CA ALA A 130 7.36 -1.97 -5.51
C ALA A 130 8.25 -1.10 -6.38
N ILE A 131 7.73 0.03 -6.86
CA ILE A 131 8.47 1.00 -7.69
C ILE A 131 9.26 1.96 -6.80
N THR A 132 10.52 2.21 -7.15
CA THR A 132 11.51 2.91 -6.31
C THR A 132 12.27 3.99 -7.07
N ASP A 133 11.56 4.83 -7.80
CA ASP A 133 12.13 5.80 -8.75
C ASP A 133 12.48 7.16 -8.14
N ASP A 134 11.88 7.58 -7.01
CA ASP A 134 12.07 8.90 -6.42
C ASP A 134 13.47 9.07 -5.79
N VAL A 135 14.37 9.72 -6.51
CA VAL A 135 15.76 9.91 -6.10
C VAL A 135 15.93 10.84 -4.90
N ALA A 136 14.95 11.71 -4.64
CA ALA A 136 15.00 12.63 -3.50
C ALA A 136 14.74 11.94 -2.15
N SER A 137 14.07 10.79 -2.15
CA SER A 137 13.56 10.15 -0.93
C SER A 137 14.58 9.29 -0.19
N ALA A 138 15.62 8.79 -0.88
CA ALA A 138 16.73 8.07 -0.25
C ALA A 138 17.99 8.05 -1.16
N PRO A 139 19.20 7.92 -0.59
CA PRO A 139 20.43 7.86 -1.37
C PRO A 139 20.50 6.60 -2.24
N ALA A 140 21.35 6.62 -3.26
CA ALA A 140 21.52 5.50 -4.20
C ALA A 140 21.90 4.17 -3.51
N SER A 141 22.67 4.22 -2.41
CA SER A 141 23.01 3.04 -1.59
C SER A 141 21.81 2.41 -0.86
N GLU A 142 20.70 3.14 -0.72
CA GLU A 142 19.46 2.69 -0.08
C GLU A 142 18.27 2.74 -1.04
N ARG A 143 18.50 2.54 -2.33
CA ARG A 143 17.50 2.65 -3.38
C ARG A 143 16.20 1.89 -3.07
N GLY A 144 16.27 0.72 -2.44
CA GLY A 144 15.11 -0.07 -2.05
C GLY A 144 14.17 0.64 -1.05
N LYS A 145 14.60 1.77 -0.46
CA LYS A 145 13.78 2.62 0.42
C LYS A 145 13.16 3.82 -0.30
N ARG A 146 13.51 4.05 -1.57
CA ARG A 146 12.95 5.14 -2.36
C ARG A 146 11.46 4.94 -2.57
N ARG A 147 10.70 6.05 -2.60
CA ARG A 147 9.28 6.06 -2.93
C ARG A 147 9.06 5.77 -4.42
N GLY A 148 7.85 5.33 -4.79
CA GLY A 148 7.39 5.27 -6.16
C GLY A 148 6.59 6.53 -6.50
N VAL A 149 6.87 7.13 -7.66
CA VAL A 149 6.18 8.33 -8.17
C VAL A 149 5.93 8.17 -9.68
N ALA A 150 6.26 9.13 -10.52
CA ALA A 150 5.92 9.09 -11.94
C ALA A 150 6.64 7.99 -12.77
N GLY A 151 7.66 7.33 -12.21
CA GLY A 151 8.28 6.14 -12.79
C GLY A 151 7.34 4.94 -12.88
N ASP A 152 6.28 4.93 -12.08
CA ASP A 152 5.18 3.96 -12.16
C ASP A 152 4.67 3.78 -13.60
N LEU A 153 4.47 4.89 -14.34
CA LEU A 153 4.02 4.87 -15.72
C LEU A 153 4.93 4.05 -16.62
N ALA A 154 6.25 4.30 -16.56
CA ALA A 154 7.21 3.64 -17.44
C ALA A 154 7.35 2.14 -17.11
N VAL A 155 7.48 1.82 -15.84
CA VAL A 155 7.70 0.43 -15.38
C VAL A 155 6.47 -0.42 -15.65
N PHE A 156 5.27 0.09 -15.33
CA PHE A 156 4.02 -0.65 -15.58
C PHE A 156 3.72 -0.76 -17.08
N LYS A 157 4.06 0.26 -17.90
CA LYS A 157 3.94 0.19 -19.36
C LYS A 157 4.81 -0.93 -19.93
N ILE A 158 6.05 -1.04 -19.49
CA ILE A 158 6.98 -2.08 -19.95
C ILE A 158 6.51 -3.47 -19.50
N ALA A 159 6.13 -3.63 -18.23
CA ALA A 159 5.57 -4.88 -17.71
C ALA A 159 4.29 -5.32 -18.43
N GLY A 160 3.37 -4.38 -18.65
CA GLY A 160 2.12 -4.63 -19.35
C GLY A 160 2.33 -5.01 -20.82
N ALA A 161 3.28 -4.37 -21.51
CA ALA A 161 3.65 -4.71 -22.88
C ALA A 161 4.24 -6.13 -22.97
N ALA A 162 5.12 -6.51 -22.04
CA ALA A 162 5.68 -7.85 -21.97
C ALA A 162 4.58 -8.91 -21.72
N ALA A 163 3.67 -8.64 -20.78
CA ALA A 163 2.52 -9.50 -20.50
C ALA A 163 1.57 -9.62 -21.70
N GLU A 164 1.30 -8.52 -22.41
CA GLU A 164 0.45 -8.51 -23.61
C GLU A 164 1.11 -9.28 -24.78
N ALA A 165 2.44 -9.27 -24.87
CA ALA A 165 3.21 -10.08 -25.80
C ALA A 165 3.26 -11.58 -25.45
N GLY A 166 2.67 -12.02 -24.33
CA GLY A 166 2.61 -13.42 -23.90
C GLY A 166 3.85 -13.91 -23.14
N ALA A 167 4.65 -13.02 -22.57
CA ALA A 167 5.78 -13.40 -21.72
C ALA A 167 5.31 -14.14 -20.46
N SER A 168 6.14 -15.08 -19.96
CA SER A 168 5.88 -15.80 -18.70
C SER A 168 5.92 -14.85 -17.50
N LEU A 169 5.35 -15.28 -16.36
CA LEU A 169 5.36 -14.47 -15.13
C LEU A 169 6.78 -14.11 -14.67
N ASP A 170 7.72 -15.05 -14.74
CA ASP A 170 9.11 -14.81 -14.39
C ASP A 170 9.77 -13.78 -15.32
N GLU A 171 9.45 -13.82 -16.62
CA GLU A 171 9.99 -12.86 -17.58
C GLU A 171 9.35 -11.47 -17.43
N VAL A 172 8.03 -11.39 -17.18
CA VAL A 172 7.37 -10.12 -16.89
C VAL A 172 7.94 -9.48 -15.63
N GLU A 173 8.15 -10.27 -14.56
CA GLU A 173 8.79 -9.79 -13.33
C GLU A 173 10.22 -9.33 -13.60
N ARG A 174 11.03 -10.10 -14.31
CA ARG A 174 12.42 -9.76 -14.63
C ARG A 174 12.52 -8.43 -15.38
N LEU A 175 11.71 -8.27 -16.44
CA LEU A 175 11.66 -7.05 -17.24
C LEU A 175 11.16 -5.84 -16.45
N ALA A 176 10.15 -6.02 -15.62
CA ALA A 176 9.63 -4.97 -14.74
C ALA A 176 10.68 -4.52 -13.71
N ARG A 177 11.39 -5.46 -13.08
CA ARG A 177 12.50 -5.15 -12.17
C ARG A 177 13.66 -4.48 -12.88
N HIS A 178 13.97 -4.93 -14.10
CA HIS A 178 15.00 -4.31 -14.94
C HIS A 178 14.62 -2.87 -15.29
N ALA A 179 13.39 -2.61 -15.71
CA ALA A 179 12.88 -1.26 -15.95
C ALA A 179 12.92 -0.39 -14.69
N ASN A 180 12.45 -0.91 -13.55
CA ASN A 180 12.50 -0.20 -12.26
C ASN A 180 13.94 0.17 -11.89
N ALA A 181 14.91 -0.74 -12.11
CA ALA A 181 16.33 -0.47 -11.87
C ALA A 181 16.93 0.63 -12.76
N ARG A 182 16.29 1.02 -13.84
CA ARG A 182 16.74 2.00 -14.83
C ARG A 182 15.84 3.24 -14.92
N THR A 183 14.88 3.36 -14.00
CA THR A 183 13.93 4.47 -13.93
C THR A 183 14.22 5.33 -12.72
N PHE A 184 14.28 6.64 -12.92
CA PHE A 184 14.57 7.63 -11.89
C PHE A 184 13.66 8.84 -12.08
N SER A 185 13.12 9.37 -10.98
CA SER A 185 12.26 10.56 -10.97
C SER A 185 12.79 11.58 -9.98
N PHE A 186 12.65 12.85 -10.33
CA PHE A 186 12.95 13.96 -9.45
C PHE A 186 11.93 15.09 -9.66
N GLY A 187 11.37 15.59 -8.57
CA GLY A 187 10.28 16.56 -8.63
C GLY A 187 10.50 17.78 -7.77
N VAL A 188 9.69 18.80 -8.05
CA VAL A 188 9.57 20.06 -7.29
C VAL A 188 8.12 20.41 -7.09
N ALA A 189 7.81 21.11 -6.00
CA ALA A 189 6.49 21.65 -5.70
C ALA A 189 6.54 23.15 -5.52
N PHE A 190 5.51 23.85 -6.02
CA PHE A 190 5.32 25.30 -5.87
C PHE A 190 4.19 25.62 -4.90
N GLY A 191 3.31 24.65 -4.62
CA GLY A 191 2.21 24.73 -3.68
C GLY A 191 1.83 23.37 -3.13
N GLY A 192 1.07 23.34 -2.03
CA GLY A 192 0.54 22.12 -1.43
C GLY A 192 -0.69 21.59 -2.15
N CYS A 193 -1.24 20.48 -1.66
CA CYS A 193 -2.51 19.92 -2.14
C CYS A 193 -3.59 20.04 -1.06
N THR A 194 -4.86 20.08 -1.50
CA THR A 194 -6.02 20.23 -0.63
C THR A 194 -6.87 18.97 -0.67
N LEU A 195 -7.03 18.32 0.47
CA LEU A 195 -7.92 17.18 0.59
C LEU A 195 -9.38 17.59 0.32
N PRO A 196 -10.22 16.72 -0.27
CA PRO A 196 -11.64 16.98 -0.44
C PRO A 196 -12.30 17.41 0.87
N GLY A 197 -13.06 18.51 0.82
CA GLY A 197 -13.72 19.08 2.01
C GLY A 197 -12.82 19.88 2.95
N SER A 198 -11.51 19.86 2.79
CA SER A 198 -10.58 20.67 3.58
C SER A 198 -10.59 22.13 3.14
N LYS A 199 -10.39 23.04 4.12
CA LYS A 199 -10.28 24.50 3.89
C LYS A 199 -8.83 24.97 3.80
N ALA A 200 -7.88 24.13 4.10
CA ALA A 200 -6.45 24.43 4.07
C ALA A 200 -5.70 23.30 3.35
N PRO A 201 -4.56 23.59 2.72
CA PRO A 201 -3.70 22.56 2.16
C PRO A 201 -3.22 21.58 3.23
N LEU A 202 -2.94 20.36 2.82
CA LEU A 202 -2.37 19.30 3.68
C LEU A 202 -0.94 19.66 4.12
N PHE A 203 -0.22 20.38 3.28
CA PHE A 203 1.13 20.91 3.53
C PHE A 203 1.30 22.21 2.74
N ASP A 204 2.18 23.08 3.22
CA ASP A 204 2.42 24.39 2.65
C ASP A 204 3.80 24.47 1.98
N VAL A 205 3.85 25.20 0.88
CA VAL A 205 5.08 25.73 0.29
C VAL A 205 4.98 27.26 0.37
N PRO A 206 5.97 27.97 0.90
CA PRO A 206 5.91 29.43 1.02
C PRO A 206 5.61 30.11 -0.33
N GLU A 207 4.81 31.18 -0.32
CA GLU A 207 4.49 31.95 -1.51
C GLU A 207 5.76 32.43 -2.23
N GLY A 208 5.85 32.19 -3.55
CA GLY A 208 7.07 32.43 -4.33
C GLY A 208 8.23 31.48 -4.02
N GLY A 209 7.98 30.47 -3.20
CA GLY A 209 8.89 29.39 -2.85
C GLY A 209 8.74 28.16 -3.75
N MET A 210 9.72 27.28 -3.66
CA MET A 210 9.76 25.98 -4.31
C MET A 210 10.37 24.95 -3.37
N ALA A 211 9.67 23.86 -3.10
CA ALA A 211 10.18 22.71 -2.36
C ALA A 211 10.78 21.70 -3.34
N ILE A 212 12.03 21.32 -3.11
CA ILE A 212 12.78 20.38 -3.95
C ILE A 212 12.65 18.98 -3.37
N GLY A 213 12.20 18.00 -4.16
CA GLY A 213 12.07 16.60 -3.76
C GLY A 213 10.95 16.33 -2.77
N LEU A 214 9.97 17.24 -2.64
CA LEU A 214 8.78 17.04 -1.83
C LEU A 214 7.98 15.85 -2.37
N GLY A 215 7.52 14.97 -1.47
CA GLY A 215 6.72 13.81 -1.87
C GLY A 215 5.28 14.17 -2.21
N ILE A 216 4.61 13.29 -2.94
CA ILE A 216 3.23 13.51 -3.43
C ILE A 216 2.16 13.43 -2.33
N HIS A 217 2.51 13.07 -1.10
CA HIS A 217 1.65 13.15 0.09
C HIS A 217 2.16 14.17 1.11
N GLY A 218 3.08 15.06 0.70
CA GLY A 218 3.69 16.04 1.59
C GLY A 218 4.86 15.52 2.42
N GLU A 219 5.44 14.36 2.03
CA GLU A 219 6.65 13.88 2.70
C GLU A 219 7.79 14.89 2.49
N PRO A 220 8.63 15.14 3.52
CA PRO A 220 9.64 16.17 3.47
C PRO A 220 10.55 16.10 2.25
N GLY A 221 10.77 17.25 1.61
CA GLY A 221 11.75 17.42 0.54
C GLY A 221 13.17 17.52 1.09
N ILE A 222 14.13 17.76 0.19
CA ILE A 222 15.55 17.89 0.52
C ILE A 222 15.98 19.33 0.73
N ALA A 223 15.28 20.31 0.17
CA ALA A 223 15.56 21.74 0.28
C ALA A 223 14.35 22.59 -0.12
N GLU A 224 14.38 23.85 0.30
CA GLU A 224 13.48 24.89 -0.15
C GLU A 224 14.28 26.04 -0.78
N THR A 225 13.72 26.66 -1.82
CA THR A 225 14.33 27.80 -2.50
C THR A 225 13.24 28.68 -3.14
N ARG A 226 13.63 29.76 -3.81
CA ARG A 226 12.70 30.55 -4.63
C ARG A 226 12.35 29.81 -5.92
N ILE A 227 11.18 30.08 -6.46
CA ILE A 227 10.79 29.62 -7.81
C ILE A 227 11.85 30.08 -8.82
N MET A 228 12.31 29.14 -9.62
CA MET A 228 13.31 29.37 -10.67
C MET A 228 12.63 29.60 -12.02
N PRO A 229 13.23 30.37 -12.94
CA PRO A 229 12.85 30.36 -14.34
C PRO A 229 12.89 28.95 -14.93
N ALA A 230 12.03 28.63 -15.88
CA ALA A 230 11.92 27.28 -16.47
C ALA A 230 13.25 26.70 -16.98
N ALA A 231 14.13 27.53 -17.54
CA ALA A 231 15.44 27.09 -18.02
C ALA A 231 16.38 26.65 -16.87
N GLU A 232 16.35 27.36 -15.73
CA GLU A 232 17.12 26.99 -14.54
C GLU A 232 16.56 25.74 -13.90
N LEU A 233 15.22 25.65 -13.78
CA LEU A 233 14.53 24.46 -13.28
C LEU A 233 14.85 23.22 -14.13
N ALA A 234 14.84 23.37 -15.47
CA ALA A 234 15.24 22.30 -16.36
C ALA A 234 16.68 21.82 -16.08
N GLY A 235 17.59 22.78 -15.80
CA GLY A 235 18.98 22.49 -15.41
C GLY A 235 19.06 21.65 -14.14
N LEU A 236 18.29 22.00 -13.12
CA LEU A 236 18.19 21.25 -11.86
C LEU A 236 17.65 19.83 -12.10
N LEU A 237 16.49 19.72 -12.77
CA LEU A 237 15.82 18.44 -13.00
C LEU A 237 16.69 17.49 -13.83
N VAL A 238 17.23 17.95 -14.97
CA VAL A 238 18.10 17.15 -15.83
C VAL A 238 19.41 16.79 -15.14
N GLY A 239 20.02 17.74 -14.42
CA GLY A 239 21.24 17.50 -13.65
C GLY A 239 21.08 16.35 -12.66
N LYS A 240 20.01 16.35 -11.88
CA LYS A 240 19.69 15.29 -10.91
C LYS A 240 19.47 13.92 -11.57
N GLN A 241 18.85 13.89 -12.73
CA GLN A 241 18.65 12.66 -13.49
C GLN A 241 19.97 12.09 -14.04
N LEU A 242 20.87 12.95 -14.49
CA LEU A 242 22.19 12.53 -15.01
C LEU A 242 23.12 12.01 -13.90
N GLU A 243 23.00 12.52 -12.67
CA GLU A 243 23.72 12.01 -11.50
C GLU A 243 23.38 10.54 -11.19
N GLU A 244 22.16 10.10 -11.54
CA GLU A 244 21.62 8.75 -11.29
C GLU A 244 21.77 7.80 -12.49
N ALA A 245 22.40 8.23 -13.57
CA ALA A 245 22.55 7.40 -14.76
C ALA A 245 23.22 6.06 -14.42
N PRO A 246 22.66 4.91 -14.85
CA PRO A 246 23.29 3.60 -14.61
C PRO A 246 24.69 3.52 -15.24
N GLU A 247 25.61 2.75 -14.64
CA GLU A 247 26.99 2.59 -15.16
C GLU A 247 27.05 2.14 -16.64
N ALA A 248 26.11 1.29 -17.07
CA ALA A 248 25.96 0.83 -18.45
C ALA A 248 24.80 1.54 -19.15
N ALA A 249 24.55 2.82 -18.84
CA ALA A 249 23.50 3.58 -19.49
C ALA A 249 23.85 3.74 -20.97
N GLY A 250 22.93 3.31 -21.85
CA GLY A 250 22.95 3.71 -23.25
C GLY A 250 22.61 5.20 -23.39
N SER A 251 22.59 5.69 -24.63
CA SER A 251 22.20 7.07 -24.90
C SER A 251 20.68 7.25 -25.09
N ARG A 252 19.88 6.20 -25.02
CA ARG A 252 18.45 6.22 -25.33
C ARG A 252 17.61 6.23 -24.06
N VAL A 253 16.68 7.19 -23.97
CA VAL A 253 15.86 7.38 -22.76
C VAL A 253 14.39 7.58 -23.11
N ALA A 254 13.49 6.92 -22.40
CA ALA A 254 12.12 7.36 -22.28
C ALA A 254 12.07 8.52 -21.29
N VAL A 255 11.27 9.53 -21.58
CA VAL A 255 11.17 10.75 -20.77
C VAL A 255 9.73 11.03 -20.43
N ILE A 256 9.44 11.25 -19.15
CA ILE A 256 8.13 11.69 -18.69
C ILE A 256 8.34 13.03 -17.98
N LEU A 257 7.70 14.09 -18.48
CA LEU A 257 7.57 15.37 -17.79
C LEU A 257 6.15 15.45 -17.26
N ASN A 258 6.04 15.30 -15.94
CA ASN A 258 4.77 15.09 -15.25
C ASN A 258 4.36 16.33 -14.45
N GLY A 259 3.14 16.81 -14.65
CA GLY A 259 2.48 17.81 -13.79
C GLY A 259 1.83 17.16 -12.58
N LEU A 260 1.81 17.85 -11.44
CA LEU A 260 1.31 17.30 -10.17
C LEU A 260 -0.18 17.58 -9.90
N GLY A 261 -0.88 18.29 -10.81
CA GLY A 261 -2.33 18.51 -10.75
C GLY A 261 -2.80 19.94 -11.04
N SER A 262 -2.08 20.96 -10.59
CA SER A 262 -2.43 22.37 -10.86
C SER A 262 -1.48 23.08 -11.82
N THR A 263 -0.38 22.45 -12.21
CA THR A 263 0.54 23.03 -13.21
C THR A 263 -0.05 22.91 -14.60
N LYS A 264 -0.21 24.05 -15.29
CA LYS A 264 -0.83 24.05 -16.61
C LYS A 264 0.01 23.33 -17.64
N GLN A 265 -0.66 22.66 -18.59
CA GLN A 265 -0.01 21.93 -19.67
C GLN A 265 0.95 22.82 -20.49
N GLU A 266 0.61 24.11 -20.71
CA GLU A 266 1.47 25.04 -21.45
C GLU A 266 2.77 25.34 -20.69
N GLU A 267 2.76 25.38 -19.37
CA GLU A 267 3.96 25.56 -18.54
C GLU A 267 4.88 24.34 -18.67
N LEU A 268 4.31 23.14 -18.71
CA LEU A 268 5.09 21.92 -19.00
C LEU A 268 5.70 21.97 -20.41
N PHE A 269 5.03 22.54 -21.41
CA PHE A 269 5.61 22.72 -22.74
C PHE A 269 6.75 23.73 -22.74
N VAL A 270 6.64 24.83 -21.97
CA VAL A 270 7.74 25.80 -21.79
C VAL A 270 8.96 25.09 -21.15
N LEU A 271 8.74 24.37 -20.06
CA LEU A 271 9.78 23.61 -19.38
C LEU A 271 10.41 22.55 -20.28
N TRP A 272 9.58 21.82 -21.05
CA TRP A 272 10.02 20.79 -22.01
C TRP A 272 11.02 21.32 -23.05
N THR A 273 10.86 22.55 -23.51
CA THR A 273 11.78 23.17 -24.46
C THR A 273 13.23 23.15 -23.96
N SER A 274 13.41 23.54 -22.68
CA SER A 274 14.74 23.54 -22.03
C SER A 274 15.19 22.13 -21.67
N VAL A 275 14.33 21.28 -21.12
CA VAL A 275 14.62 19.89 -20.78
C VAL A 275 15.12 19.13 -22.02
N SER A 276 14.37 19.19 -23.14
CA SER A 276 14.74 18.47 -24.35
C SER A 276 16.07 18.95 -24.97
N ALA A 277 16.36 20.26 -24.86
CA ALA A 277 17.64 20.83 -25.30
C ALA A 277 18.81 20.33 -24.44
N LEU A 278 18.64 20.30 -23.12
CA LEU A 278 19.67 19.82 -22.18
C LEU A 278 19.93 18.31 -22.35
N LEU A 279 18.90 17.49 -22.51
CA LEU A 279 19.06 16.05 -22.75
C LEU A 279 19.83 15.79 -24.05
N ARG A 280 19.50 16.51 -25.14
CA ARG A 280 20.28 16.43 -26.41
C ARG A 280 21.71 16.88 -26.22
N LYS A 281 21.95 17.96 -25.45
CA LYS A 281 23.31 18.45 -25.15
C LYS A 281 24.11 17.42 -24.35
N ALA A 282 23.46 16.64 -23.50
CA ALA A 282 24.05 15.52 -22.78
C ALA A 282 24.26 14.26 -23.65
N GLY A 283 23.95 14.32 -24.95
CA GLY A 283 24.12 13.20 -25.90
C GLY A 283 23.00 12.15 -25.82
N LEU A 284 21.88 12.46 -25.14
CA LEU A 284 20.77 11.54 -25.00
C LEU A 284 19.79 11.65 -26.18
N VAL A 285 19.30 10.50 -26.60
CA VAL A 285 18.24 10.36 -27.63
C VAL A 285 16.93 10.10 -26.91
N VAL A 286 16.02 11.05 -26.98
CA VAL A 286 14.69 10.94 -26.36
C VAL A 286 13.80 10.05 -27.24
N VAL A 287 13.23 9.00 -26.64
CA VAL A 287 12.40 8.01 -27.29
C VAL A 287 10.96 8.17 -26.79
N SER A 288 10.04 8.61 -27.67
CA SER A 288 8.62 8.75 -27.39
C SER A 288 8.33 9.44 -26.03
N PRO A 289 8.63 10.75 -25.89
CA PRO A 289 8.42 11.46 -24.64
C PRO A 289 6.93 11.59 -24.30
N ALA A 290 6.62 11.55 -23.01
CA ALA A 290 5.30 11.83 -22.47
C ALA A 290 5.35 13.15 -21.65
N VAL A 291 4.47 14.11 -21.97
CA VAL A 291 4.37 15.40 -21.27
C VAL A 291 2.92 15.65 -20.90
N GLY A 292 2.63 15.75 -19.61
CA GLY A 292 1.26 15.92 -19.11
C GLY A 292 1.13 15.49 -17.66
N GLU A 293 -0.08 15.17 -17.25
CA GLU A 293 -0.38 14.62 -15.94
C GLU A 293 -0.46 13.09 -16.03
N PHE A 294 0.36 12.40 -15.25
CA PHE A 294 0.40 10.94 -15.20
C PHE A 294 0.30 10.40 -13.77
N VAL A 295 0.98 11.05 -12.81
CA VAL A 295 0.84 10.81 -11.37
C VAL A 295 0.71 12.17 -10.71
N THR A 296 -0.48 12.49 -10.22
CA THR A 296 -0.77 13.77 -9.58
C THR A 296 -0.84 13.64 -8.06
N SER A 297 -1.05 14.75 -7.38
CA SER A 297 -1.38 14.82 -5.96
C SER A 297 -2.52 15.82 -5.78
N LEU A 298 -3.74 15.41 -6.17
CA LEU A 298 -4.92 16.29 -6.22
C LEU A 298 -4.63 17.58 -6.99
N ASP A 299 -4.70 18.74 -6.31
CA ASP A 299 -4.44 20.10 -6.83
C ASP A 299 -3.03 20.63 -6.51
N MET A 300 -2.05 19.76 -6.27
CA MET A 300 -0.67 20.16 -5.99
C MET A 300 -0.06 20.92 -7.18
N GLU A 301 0.54 22.07 -6.90
CA GLU A 301 1.32 22.79 -7.91
C GLU A 301 2.75 22.25 -7.93
N GLY A 302 3.20 21.81 -9.09
CA GLY A 302 4.55 21.27 -9.24
C GLY A 302 4.71 20.39 -10.47
N CYS A 303 5.92 19.90 -10.63
CA CYS A 303 6.25 18.96 -11.71
C CYS A 303 7.37 18.01 -11.33
N SER A 304 7.46 16.89 -12.06
CA SER A 304 8.58 15.96 -11.95
C SER A 304 9.10 15.55 -13.33
N LEU A 305 10.40 15.26 -13.40
CA LEU A 305 11.06 14.69 -14.57
C LEU A 305 11.45 13.26 -14.25
N THR A 306 11.03 12.33 -15.10
CA THR A 306 11.42 10.92 -15.03
C THR A 306 12.21 10.53 -16.27
N LEU A 307 13.33 9.85 -16.07
CA LEU A 307 14.08 9.19 -17.13
C LEU A 307 14.11 7.69 -16.90
N THR A 308 13.79 6.92 -17.94
CA THR A 308 14.05 5.48 -18.00
C THR A 308 15.09 5.22 -19.07
N TRP A 309 16.28 4.74 -18.66
CA TRP A 309 17.35 4.37 -19.60
C TRP A 309 16.96 3.08 -20.32
N LEU A 310 16.75 3.22 -21.63
CA LEU A 310 16.34 2.13 -22.51
C LEU A 310 17.54 1.37 -23.05
N ASP A 311 17.39 0.06 -23.14
CA ASP A 311 18.28 -0.84 -23.84
C ASP A 311 17.50 -1.64 -24.91
N ALA A 312 18.13 -2.64 -25.51
CA ALA A 312 17.54 -3.45 -26.56
C ALA A 312 16.32 -4.28 -26.09
N GLU A 313 16.19 -4.55 -24.79
CA GLU A 313 15.04 -5.27 -24.23
C GLU A 313 13.88 -4.32 -23.88
N LEU A 314 14.19 -3.16 -23.27
CA LEU A 314 13.16 -2.26 -22.73
C LEU A 314 12.57 -1.35 -23.82
N GLU A 315 13.34 -0.91 -24.80
CA GLU A 315 12.87 0.03 -25.83
C GLU A 315 11.70 -0.50 -26.65
N PRO A 316 11.73 -1.75 -27.17
CA PRO A 316 10.58 -2.30 -27.88
C PRO A 316 9.30 -2.35 -27.03
N LEU A 317 9.42 -2.61 -25.72
CA LEU A 317 8.30 -2.68 -24.78
C LEU A 317 7.76 -1.28 -24.45
N TRP A 318 8.64 -0.28 -24.31
CA TRP A 318 8.22 1.11 -24.17
C TRP A 318 7.44 1.59 -25.38
N LEU A 319 7.91 1.27 -26.59
CA LEU A 319 7.29 1.64 -27.86
C LEU A 319 6.11 0.77 -28.26
N ALA A 320 5.86 -0.35 -27.57
CA ALA A 320 4.76 -1.26 -27.89
C ALA A 320 3.40 -0.54 -27.81
N PRO A 321 2.45 -0.85 -28.70
CA PRO A 321 1.14 -0.23 -28.70
C PRO A 321 0.40 -0.39 -27.37
N CYS A 322 -0.30 0.67 -26.94
CA CYS A 322 -1.23 0.62 -25.82
C CYS A 322 -2.41 1.56 -26.04
N ASP A 323 -3.56 1.23 -25.43
CA ASP A 323 -4.77 2.05 -25.46
C ASP A 323 -5.36 2.13 -24.05
N THR A 324 -5.05 3.23 -23.36
CA THR A 324 -5.54 3.55 -22.02
C THR A 324 -5.99 5.01 -21.96
N ALA A 325 -6.61 5.42 -20.85
CA ALA A 325 -7.00 6.81 -20.66
C ALA A 325 -5.77 7.74 -20.52
N ALA A 326 -4.73 7.27 -19.82
CA ALA A 326 -3.52 8.04 -19.58
C ALA A 326 -2.54 8.08 -20.75
N LEU A 327 -2.43 6.99 -21.51
CA LEU A 327 -1.42 6.86 -22.57
C LEU A 327 -1.97 6.06 -23.75
N ARG A 328 -1.84 6.64 -24.94
CA ARG A 328 -2.10 5.95 -26.19
C ARG A 328 -0.86 5.99 -27.05
N LEU A 329 -0.40 4.82 -27.46
CA LEU A 329 0.79 4.69 -28.28
C LEU A 329 0.53 3.69 -29.42
N GLY A 330 0.86 4.07 -30.62
CA GLY A 330 0.66 3.22 -31.80
C GLY A 330 -0.81 2.82 -32.03
N HIS A 331 -1.01 1.66 -32.64
CA HIS A 331 -2.32 1.07 -32.89
C HIS A 331 -2.40 -0.25 -32.13
N ALA A 332 -3.08 -0.26 -30.97
CA ALA A 332 -3.44 -1.51 -30.33
C ALA A 332 -4.41 -2.30 -31.23
N ALA A 333 -4.22 -3.60 -31.33
CA ALA A 333 -5.13 -4.46 -32.07
C ALA A 333 -6.56 -4.32 -31.53
N ALA A 334 -7.55 -4.26 -32.43
CA ALA A 334 -8.94 -4.24 -32.00
C ALA A 334 -9.26 -5.52 -31.22
N ALA A 335 -9.62 -5.37 -29.97
CA ALA A 335 -10.02 -6.48 -29.12
C ALA A 335 -11.53 -6.45 -28.89
N SER A 336 -12.14 -7.63 -28.82
CA SER A 336 -13.55 -7.75 -28.48
C SER A 336 -13.80 -7.26 -27.05
N MET A 337 -14.98 -6.70 -26.82
CA MET A 337 -15.42 -6.34 -25.48
C MET A 337 -15.64 -7.59 -24.63
N ALA A 338 -15.18 -7.57 -23.40
CA ALA A 338 -15.47 -8.64 -22.47
C ALA A 338 -16.97 -8.63 -22.09
N PRO A 339 -17.60 -9.78 -21.84
CA PRO A 339 -18.97 -9.83 -21.36
C PRO A 339 -19.11 -9.04 -20.06
N ALA A 340 -20.32 -8.52 -19.80
CA ALA A 340 -20.62 -7.88 -18.52
C ALA A 340 -20.19 -8.78 -17.37
N LEU A 341 -19.62 -8.19 -16.32
CA LEU A 341 -19.37 -8.95 -15.09
C LEU A 341 -20.73 -9.40 -14.58
N ALA A 342 -20.94 -10.72 -14.48
CA ALA A 342 -22.02 -11.21 -13.64
C ALA A 342 -21.79 -10.60 -12.24
N GLU A 343 -22.86 -10.16 -11.56
CA GLU A 343 -22.81 -9.94 -10.12
C GLU A 343 -22.54 -11.30 -9.46
N GLU A 344 -21.30 -11.72 -9.51
CA GLU A 344 -20.84 -12.76 -8.62
C GLU A 344 -20.80 -12.13 -7.23
N ILE A 345 -21.90 -12.23 -6.54
CA ILE A 345 -21.85 -12.29 -5.09
C ILE A 345 -20.88 -13.44 -4.84
N PHE A 346 -19.65 -13.14 -4.38
CA PHE A 346 -18.81 -14.20 -3.82
C PHE A 346 -19.62 -14.80 -2.68
N ALA A 347 -20.38 -15.86 -2.99
CA ALA A 347 -21.00 -16.68 -1.97
C ALA A 347 -19.86 -17.05 -1.04
N ARG A 348 -19.94 -16.63 0.23
CA ARG A 348 -19.01 -17.08 1.25
C ARG A 348 -18.92 -18.61 1.06
N GLN A 349 -17.77 -19.08 0.61
CA GLN A 349 -17.53 -20.52 0.65
C GLN A 349 -17.79 -20.93 2.10
N GLY A 350 -18.60 -21.95 2.30
CA GLY A 350 -18.90 -22.43 3.66
C GLY A 350 -17.60 -22.67 4.42
N TRP A 351 -17.63 -22.52 5.71
CA TRP A 351 -16.46 -22.72 6.56
C TRP A 351 -15.94 -24.17 6.42
N PRO A 352 -14.63 -24.42 6.53
CA PRO A 352 -14.08 -25.77 6.61
C PRO A 352 -14.77 -26.57 7.73
N ALA A 353 -14.85 -27.88 7.56
CA ALA A 353 -15.40 -28.75 8.60
C ALA A 353 -14.55 -28.62 9.88
N ALA A 354 -15.18 -28.37 11.01
CA ALA A 354 -14.52 -28.17 12.29
C ALA A 354 -14.97 -29.20 13.32
N SER A 355 -14.04 -29.61 14.20
CA SER A 355 -14.39 -30.44 15.37
C SER A 355 -15.24 -29.65 16.38
N SER A 356 -16.03 -30.36 17.19
CA SER A 356 -16.81 -29.71 18.25
C SER A 356 -15.93 -28.98 19.28
N ALA A 357 -14.72 -29.46 19.50
CA ALA A 357 -13.74 -28.80 20.38
C ALA A 357 -13.23 -27.49 19.76
N SER A 358 -12.80 -27.50 18.48
CA SER A 358 -12.36 -26.27 17.81
C SER A 358 -13.50 -25.25 17.64
N GLN A 359 -14.75 -25.70 17.45
CA GLN A 359 -15.93 -24.81 17.46
C GLN A 359 -16.14 -24.15 18.83
N ALA A 360 -15.88 -24.87 19.93
CA ALA A 360 -15.93 -24.29 21.27
C ALA A 360 -14.84 -23.20 21.44
N ASP A 361 -13.61 -23.50 21.01
CA ASP A 361 -12.51 -22.55 21.02
C ASP A 361 -12.78 -21.33 20.12
N GLY A 362 -13.41 -21.55 18.95
CA GLY A 362 -13.87 -20.48 18.06
C GLY A 362 -14.84 -19.51 18.74
N ARG A 363 -15.82 -20.05 19.51
CA ARG A 363 -16.73 -19.21 20.32
C ARG A 363 -15.98 -18.42 21.40
N HIS A 364 -14.99 -19.03 22.05
CA HIS A 364 -14.14 -18.32 23.02
C HIS A 364 -13.35 -17.19 22.37
N ILE A 365 -12.79 -17.41 21.17
CA ILE A 365 -12.11 -16.37 20.39
C ILE A 365 -13.09 -15.24 20.07
N ALA A 366 -14.30 -15.54 19.60
CA ALA A 366 -15.30 -14.52 19.27
C ALA A 366 -15.69 -13.66 20.49
N VAL A 367 -15.87 -14.27 21.66
CA VAL A 367 -16.12 -13.55 22.92
C VAL A 367 -14.91 -12.65 23.27
N GLY A 368 -13.68 -13.18 23.15
CA GLY A 368 -12.46 -12.43 23.40
C GLY A 368 -12.33 -11.20 22.51
N VAL A 369 -12.56 -11.36 21.20
CA VAL A 369 -12.50 -10.26 20.24
C VAL A 369 -13.60 -9.22 20.50
N ALA A 370 -14.80 -9.62 20.98
CA ALA A 370 -15.84 -8.69 21.35
C ALA A 370 -15.47 -7.83 22.57
N HIS A 371 -14.86 -8.42 23.59
CA HIS A 371 -14.33 -7.65 24.75
C HIS A 371 -13.20 -6.72 24.34
N LEU A 372 -12.31 -7.19 23.47
CA LEU A 372 -11.25 -6.35 22.92
C LEU A 372 -11.80 -5.14 22.17
N ALA A 373 -12.85 -5.33 21.36
CA ALA A 373 -13.52 -4.23 20.66
C ALA A 373 -14.10 -3.18 21.62
N HIS A 374 -14.67 -3.62 22.73
CA HIS A 374 -15.17 -2.71 23.76
C HIS A 374 -14.03 -1.91 24.42
N THR A 375 -12.96 -2.59 24.84
CA THR A 375 -11.79 -1.94 25.46
C THR A 375 -11.14 -0.90 24.52
N LEU A 376 -10.98 -1.22 23.24
CA LEU A 376 -10.37 -0.32 22.27
C LEU A 376 -11.28 0.86 21.91
N HIS A 377 -12.60 0.66 21.93
CA HIS A 377 -13.55 1.76 21.79
C HIS A 377 -13.49 2.74 22.99
N GLU A 378 -13.42 2.24 24.22
CA GLU A 378 -13.25 3.08 25.41
C GLU A 378 -11.90 3.84 25.41
N ALA A 379 -10.85 3.24 24.83
CA ALA A 379 -9.52 3.83 24.73
C ALA A 379 -9.34 4.74 23.48
N GLU A 380 -10.33 4.88 22.60
CA GLU A 380 -10.23 5.60 21.31
C GLU A 380 -9.63 6.99 21.45
N ALA A 381 -10.21 7.80 22.37
CA ALA A 381 -9.76 9.18 22.58
C ALA A 381 -8.33 9.29 23.14
N GLU A 382 -7.90 8.33 23.99
CA GLU A 382 -6.54 8.32 24.54
C GLU A 382 -5.53 7.90 23.47
N LEU A 383 -5.82 6.85 22.70
CA LEU A 383 -4.96 6.36 21.62
C LEU A 383 -4.81 7.42 20.51
N GLY A 384 -5.89 8.13 20.16
CA GLY A 384 -5.84 9.25 19.21
C GLY A 384 -4.97 10.40 19.72
N ARG A 385 -5.06 10.77 21.01
CA ARG A 385 -4.21 11.80 21.60
C ARG A 385 -2.72 11.40 21.64
N LEU A 386 -2.41 10.15 21.91
CA LEU A 386 -1.04 9.64 21.89
C LEU A 386 -0.47 9.68 20.47
N ASP A 387 -1.27 9.30 19.49
CA ASP A 387 -0.85 9.29 18.10
C ASP A 387 -0.67 10.71 17.53
N ALA A 388 -1.54 11.65 17.87
CA ALA A 388 -1.44 13.05 17.42
C ALA A 388 -0.14 13.78 17.84
N LEU A 389 0.61 13.23 18.80
CA LEU A 389 1.92 13.77 19.21
C LEU A 389 3.03 13.46 18.19
N ALA A 390 2.89 12.37 17.43
CA ALA A 390 3.90 11.89 16.49
C ALA A 390 3.31 11.37 15.16
N GLY A 391 1.99 11.46 14.98
CA GLY A 391 1.23 11.01 13.82
C GLY A 391 0.11 11.98 13.46
N ASP A 392 -0.91 11.47 12.79
CA ASP A 392 -2.10 12.21 12.35
C ASP A 392 -3.30 12.09 13.31
N GLY A 393 -3.16 11.34 14.40
CA GLY A 393 -4.17 11.21 15.45
C GLY A 393 -5.28 10.19 15.14
N ASP A 394 -5.17 9.43 14.08
CA ASP A 394 -6.21 8.50 13.60
C ASP A 394 -6.16 7.09 14.22
N HIS A 395 -5.08 6.76 14.96
CA HIS A 395 -4.84 5.42 15.51
C HIS A 395 -6.00 4.92 16.37
N GLY A 396 -6.55 5.78 17.25
CA GLY A 396 -7.68 5.42 18.10
C GLY A 396 -8.92 5.01 17.30
N GLN A 397 -9.31 5.82 16.32
CA GLN A 397 -10.44 5.53 15.43
C GLN A 397 -10.21 4.26 14.60
N GLY A 398 -9.00 4.09 14.06
CA GLY A 398 -8.63 2.88 13.32
C GLY A 398 -8.80 1.63 14.18
N MET A 399 -8.31 1.65 15.42
CA MET A 399 -8.43 0.53 16.36
C MET A 399 -9.88 0.23 16.73
N ALA A 400 -10.69 1.25 17.02
CA ALA A 400 -12.11 1.08 17.36
C ALA A 400 -12.90 0.49 16.18
N ARG A 401 -12.74 1.03 14.98
CA ARG A 401 -13.43 0.52 13.77
C ARG A 401 -12.99 -0.90 13.41
N GLY A 402 -11.69 -1.15 13.42
CA GLY A 402 -11.12 -2.46 13.08
C GLY A 402 -11.57 -3.55 14.02
N SER A 403 -11.46 -3.31 15.33
CA SER A 403 -11.87 -4.28 16.36
C SER A 403 -13.39 -4.55 16.37
N ALA A 404 -14.21 -3.53 16.13
CA ALA A 404 -15.67 -3.70 16.01
C ALA A 404 -16.06 -4.60 14.82
N ALA A 405 -15.42 -4.39 13.66
CA ALA A 405 -15.62 -5.24 12.49
C ALA A 405 -15.13 -6.67 12.73
N ALA A 406 -13.97 -6.83 13.36
CA ALA A 406 -13.43 -8.14 13.74
C ALA A 406 -14.38 -8.89 14.68
N ALA A 407 -14.95 -8.21 15.67
CA ALA A 407 -15.91 -8.80 16.62
C ALA A 407 -17.18 -9.29 15.91
N SER A 408 -17.71 -8.51 14.95
CA SER A 408 -18.87 -8.94 14.15
C SER A 408 -18.52 -10.18 13.32
N ALA A 409 -17.40 -10.15 12.58
CA ALA A 409 -17.02 -11.25 11.71
C ALA A 409 -16.67 -12.55 12.49
N ALA A 410 -16.02 -12.42 13.64
CA ALA A 410 -15.75 -13.55 14.53
C ALA A 410 -17.03 -14.20 15.04
N ARG A 411 -18.01 -13.40 15.45
CA ARG A 411 -19.33 -13.88 15.89
C ARG A 411 -20.04 -14.61 14.77
N ASP A 412 -20.17 -13.98 13.59
CA ASP A 412 -20.84 -14.57 12.43
C ASP A 412 -20.22 -15.92 12.04
N ALA A 413 -18.87 -16.01 12.08
CA ALA A 413 -18.17 -17.25 11.79
C ALA A 413 -18.42 -18.33 12.85
N ALA A 414 -18.36 -17.97 14.14
CA ALA A 414 -18.60 -18.88 15.25
C ALA A 414 -20.06 -19.38 15.26
N ASP A 415 -21.06 -18.50 14.99
CA ASP A 415 -22.46 -18.85 14.89
C ASP A 415 -22.74 -19.77 13.70
N ALA A 416 -21.96 -19.66 12.62
CA ALA A 416 -22.01 -20.55 11.48
C ALA A 416 -21.24 -21.88 11.70
N GLY A 417 -20.70 -22.12 12.89
CA GLY A 417 -20.03 -23.38 13.24
C GLY A 417 -18.57 -23.49 12.76
N ALA A 418 -17.93 -22.37 12.47
CA ALA A 418 -16.51 -22.35 12.13
C ALA A 418 -15.62 -22.74 13.34
N GLY A 419 -14.46 -23.32 13.07
CA GLY A 419 -13.46 -23.65 14.08
C GLY A 419 -12.58 -22.44 14.45
N ALA A 420 -11.66 -22.64 15.39
CA ALA A 420 -10.81 -21.61 15.96
C ALA A 420 -9.96 -20.86 14.92
N ALA A 421 -9.35 -21.60 13.99
CA ALA A 421 -8.54 -21.04 12.91
C ALA A 421 -9.38 -20.14 12.00
N SER A 422 -10.53 -20.63 11.55
CA SER A 422 -11.45 -19.89 10.67
C SER A 422 -12.06 -18.67 11.34
N VAL A 423 -12.45 -18.74 12.63
CA VAL A 423 -12.97 -17.59 13.38
C VAL A 423 -11.93 -16.49 13.53
N LEU A 424 -10.68 -16.87 13.89
CA LEU A 424 -9.60 -15.89 14.02
C LEU A 424 -9.22 -15.28 12.66
N ALA A 425 -9.25 -16.09 11.59
CA ALA A 425 -9.01 -15.61 10.24
C ALA A 425 -10.09 -14.60 9.79
N ALA A 426 -11.37 -14.87 10.08
CA ALA A 426 -12.47 -13.95 9.77
C ALA A 426 -12.33 -12.61 10.51
N ALA A 427 -11.94 -12.68 11.79
CA ALA A 427 -11.66 -11.47 12.58
C ALA A 427 -10.50 -10.66 11.99
N ALA A 428 -9.41 -11.33 11.61
CA ALA A 428 -8.24 -10.71 11.02
C ALA A 428 -8.55 -9.97 9.71
N ASP A 429 -9.27 -10.64 8.83
CA ASP A 429 -9.67 -10.09 7.54
C ASP A 429 -10.57 -8.86 7.72
N ALA A 430 -11.55 -8.93 8.61
CA ALA A 430 -12.45 -7.82 8.90
C ALA A 430 -11.73 -6.63 9.58
N TRP A 431 -10.75 -6.90 10.44
CA TRP A 431 -9.92 -5.87 11.04
C TRP A 431 -9.12 -5.10 9.98
N ALA A 432 -8.38 -5.82 9.14
CA ALA A 432 -7.59 -5.23 8.06
C ALA A 432 -8.45 -4.39 7.11
N ASP A 433 -9.67 -4.87 6.81
CA ASP A 433 -10.58 -4.23 5.86
C ASP A 433 -11.19 -2.92 6.39
N ARG A 434 -11.32 -2.75 7.71
CA ARG A 434 -12.08 -1.63 8.30
C ARG A 434 -11.25 -0.67 9.15
N ALA A 435 -10.13 -1.09 9.70
CA ALA A 435 -9.29 -0.21 10.51
C ALA A 435 -8.64 0.91 9.68
N GLY A 436 -8.27 0.59 8.43
CA GLY A 436 -7.54 1.52 7.55
C GLY A 436 -6.09 1.74 7.98
N GLY A 437 -5.34 2.41 7.12
CA GLY A 437 -3.95 2.80 7.39
C GLY A 437 -2.98 1.63 7.65
N THR A 438 -1.76 1.97 8.01
CA THR A 438 -0.69 1.00 8.34
C THR A 438 -1.03 0.16 9.57
N SER A 439 -1.66 0.77 10.57
CA SER A 439 -2.03 0.08 11.83
C SER A 439 -3.05 -1.03 11.59
N GLY A 440 -4.05 -0.79 10.74
CA GLY A 440 -5.04 -1.81 10.39
C GLY A 440 -4.43 -3.00 9.66
N ALA A 441 -3.53 -2.75 8.72
CA ALA A 441 -2.81 -3.79 8.01
C ALA A 441 -1.93 -4.64 8.93
N ILE A 442 -1.21 -4.02 9.87
CA ILE A 442 -0.34 -4.71 10.84
C ILE A 442 -1.15 -5.60 11.79
N TRP A 443 -2.26 -5.10 12.34
CA TRP A 443 -3.13 -5.89 13.21
C TRP A 443 -3.78 -7.06 12.47
N GLY A 444 -4.32 -6.81 11.25
CA GLY A 444 -4.89 -7.85 10.41
C GLY A 444 -3.87 -8.93 10.06
N LEU A 445 -2.64 -8.52 9.69
CA LEU A 445 -1.53 -9.43 9.41
C LEU A 445 -1.19 -10.29 10.64
N GLY A 446 -1.03 -9.67 11.81
CA GLY A 446 -0.70 -10.39 13.04
C GLY A 446 -1.76 -11.45 13.39
N LEU A 447 -3.04 -11.07 13.39
CA LEU A 447 -4.14 -11.98 13.68
C LEU A 447 -4.26 -13.08 12.60
N ARG A 448 -4.06 -12.76 11.32
CA ARG A 448 -4.10 -13.74 10.23
C ARG A 448 -2.96 -14.74 10.33
N SER A 449 -1.75 -14.26 10.61
CA SER A 449 -0.58 -15.13 10.80
C SER A 449 -0.76 -16.05 12.02
N ALA A 450 -1.35 -15.53 13.09
CA ALA A 450 -1.72 -16.35 14.26
C ALA A 450 -2.73 -17.44 13.88
N SER A 451 -3.73 -17.15 13.06
CA SER A 451 -4.74 -18.13 12.64
C SER A 451 -4.16 -19.30 11.84
N LEU A 452 -3.08 -19.09 11.08
CA LEU A 452 -2.40 -20.13 10.30
C LEU A 452 -1.71 -21.20 11.16
N CYS A 453 -1.47 -20.92 12.44
CA CYS A 453 -0.89 -21.87 13.41
C CYS A 453 -1.96 -22.70 14.14
N LEU A 454 -3.24 -22.44 13.88
CA LEU A 454 -4.38 -23.16 14.44
C LEU A 454 -4.95 -24.15 13.42
N ASP A 455 -5.76 -25.11 13.91
CA ASP A 455 -6.40 -26.14 13.08
C ASP A 455 -7.88 -26.27 13.50
N ASP A 456 -8.78 -26.22 12.52
CA ASP A 456 -10.21 -26.40 12.77
C ASP A 456 -10.60 -27.85 13.13
N GLY A 457 -9.71 -28.82 12.90
CA GLY A 457 -9.94 -30.25 13.20
C GLY A 457 -9.69 -30.63 14.67
N VAL A 458 -8.98 -29.83 15.44
CA VAL A 458 -8.56 -30.16 16.82
C VAL A 458 -8.78 -29.01 17.79
N ALA A 459 -8.80 -29.30 19.10
CA ALA A 459 -8.80 -28.26 20.13
C ALA A 459 -7.49 -27.44 20.12
N VAL A 460 -7.59 -26.16 20.44
CA VAL A 460 -6.42 -25.26 20.54
C VAL A 460 -5.61 -25.61 21.80
N SER A 461 -4.34 -25.92 21.60
CA SER A 461 -3.41 -26.18 22.70
C SER A 461 -2.66 -24.92 23.16
N PRO A 462 -2.18 -24.86 24.42
CA PRO A 462 -1.31 -23.77 24.89
C PRO A 462 -0.08 -23.56 24.03
N GLN A 463 0.51 -24.65 23.50
CA GLN A 463 1.66 -24.62 22.62
C GLN A 463 1.34 -23.93 21.27
N GLN A 464 0.18 -24.22 20.69
CA GLN A 464 -0.28 -23.54 19.47
C GLN A 464 -0.48 -22.04 19.72
N VAL A 465 -1.06 -21.65 20.85
CA VAL A 465 -1.24 -20.23 21.19
C VAL A 465 0.11 -19.51 21.31
N ALA A 466 1.07 -20.11 21.99
CA ALA A 466 2.42 -19.54 22.12
C ALA A 466 3.13 -19.44 20.75
N HIS A 467 3.04 -20.50 19.95
CA HIS A 467 3.60 -20.53 18.59
C HIS A 467 2.93 -19.48 17.68
N SER A 468 1.60 -19.34 17.76
CA SER A 468 0.84 -18.30 17.03
C SER A 468 1.33 -16.90 17.34
N ALA A 469 1.61 -16.59 18.61
CA ALA A 469 2.11 -15.28 19.02
C ALA A 469 3.52 -14.99 18.45
N VAL A 470 4.41 -15.97 18.49
CA VAL A 470 5.77 -15.85 17.93
C VAL A 470 5.71 -15.71 16.40
N HIS A 471 4.96 -16.56 15.73
CA HIS A 471 4.82 -16.50 14.28
C HIS A 471 4.19 -15.18 13.80
N ALA A 472 3.15 -14.70 14.50
CA ALA A 472 2.55 -13.40 14.20
C ALA A 472 3.56 -12.24 14.34
N LEU A 473 4.39 -12.27 15.39
CA LEU A 473 5.47 -11.29 15.58
C LEU A 473 6.47 -11.32 14.42
N GLU A 474 6.93 -12.49 14.02
CA GLU A 474 7.88 -12.67 12.92
C GLU A 474 7.33 -12.10 11.61
N GLN A 475 6.06 -12.36 11.29
CA GLN A 475 5.42 -11.83 10.08
C GLN A 475 5.23 -10.31 10.15
N VAL A 476 4.81 -9.77 11.28
CA VAL A 476 4.70 -8.32 11.50
C VAL A 476 6.06 -7.63 11.35
N MET A 477 7.12 -8.22 11.87
CA MET A 477 8.48 -7.68 11.72
C MET A 477 9.00 -7.79 10.28
N ALA A 478 8.76 -8.92 9.61
CA ALA A 478 9.24 -9.17 8.26
C ALA A 478 8.60 -8.24 7.22
N LEU A 479 7.28 -8.04 7.29
CA LEU A 479 6.53 -7.20 6.36
C LEU A 479 6.49 -5.72 6.78
N GLY A 480 6.38 -5.45 8.09
CA GLY A 480 6.37 -4.07 8.63
C GLY A 480 7.76 -3.43 8.71
N GLY A 481 8.84 -4.21 8.60
CA GLY A 481 10.22 -3.74 8.67
C GLY A 481 10.67 -3.22 10.04
N ALA A 482 9.78 -3.25 11.05
CA ALA A 482 10.05 -2.76 12.40
C ALA A 482 10.87 -3.76 13.21
N LYS A 483 11.73 -3.23 14.08
CA LYS A 483 12.55 -4.01 15.02
C LYS A 483 12.36 -3.47 16.45
N PRO A 484 12.59 -4.28 17.48
CA PRO A 484 12.64 -3.78 18.85
C PRO A 484 13.60 -2.57 18.97
N GLY A 485 13.14 -1.50 19.59
CA GLY A 485 13.84 -0.22 19.71
C GLY A 485 13.47 0.82 18.66
N ASP A 486 12.60 0.52 17.69
CA ASP A 486 12.15 1.46 16.66
C ASP A 486 10.97 2.34 17.09
N LYS A 487 10.46 2.14 18.30
CA LYS A 487 9.30 2.82 18.88
C LYS A 487 8.03 2.56 18.08
N THR A 488 7.58 1.32 18.12
CA THR A 488 6.40 0.81 17.41
C THR A 488 5.64 -0.22 18.26
N LEU A 489 4.53 -0.75 17.78
CA LEU A 489 3.83 -1.91 18.33
C LEU A 489 4.78 -3.08 18.65
N VAL A 490 5.84 -3.29 17.86
CA VAL A 490 6.80 -4.39 18.02
C VAL A 490 7.51 -4.32 19.37
N ASP A 491 7.71 -3.12 19.92
CA ASP A 491 8.37 -2.94 21.22
C ASP A 491 7.59 -3.52 22.41
N ALA A 492 6.27 -3.62 22.29
CA ALA A 492 5.43 -4.32 23.28
C ALA A 492 5.15 -5.77 22.87
N PHE A 493 5.02 -6.06 21.58
CA PHE A 493 4.67 -7.37 21.07
C PHE A 493 5.81 -8.38 21.22
N ALA A 494 7.05 -8.01 20.89
CA ALA A 494 8.18 -8.93 20.98
C ALA A 494 8.42 -9.45 22.41
N PRO A 495 8.51 -8.62 23.45
CA PRO A 495 8.67 -9.13 24.81
C PRO A 495 7.45 -9.91 25.30
N PHE A 496 6.22 -9.60 24.85
CA PHE A 496 5.03 -10.40 25.11
C PHE A 496 5.16 -11.81 24.55
N ALA A 497 5.42 -11.94 23.24
CA ALA A 497 5.48 -13.23 22.56
C ALA A 497 6.56 -14.15 23.17
N HIS A 498 7.74 -13.59 23.46
CA HIS A 498 8.81 -14.35 24.10
C HIS A 498 8.48 -14.77 25.54
N ALA A 499 7.85 -13.89 26.32
CA ALA A 499 7.44 -14.22 27.70
C ALA A 499 6.35 -15.30 27.73
N LEU A 500 5.39 -15.23 26.78
CA LEU A 500 4.35 -16.24 26.64
C LEU A 500 4.94 -17.61 26.26
N ALA A 501 5.79 -17.65 25.24
CA ALA A 501 6.45 -18.88 24.82
C ALA A 501 7.27 -19.51 25.96
N SER A 502 8.09 -18.72 26.63
CA SER A 502 8.89 -19.18 27.79
C SER A 502 8.03 -19.70 28.94
N GLY A 503 6.90 -19.02 29.24
CA GLY A 503 5.99 -19.47 30.29
C GLY A 503 5.35 -20.84 29.95
N ILE A 504 4.95 -21.06 28.72
CA ILE A 504 4.40 -22.36 28.26
C ILE A 504 5.48 -23.45 28.26
N GLU A 505 6.70 -23.15 27.81
CA GLU A 505 7.83 -24.09 27.88
C GLU A 505 8.17 -24.49 29.30
N GLN A 506 8.00 -23.62 30.28
CA GLN A 506 8.17 -23.89 31.73
C GLN A 506 6.99 -24.63 32.34
N GLY A 507 5.95 -24.95 31.56
CA GLY A 507 4.79 -25.71 32.03
C GLY A 507 3.74 -24.87 32.78
N LEU A 508 3.76 -23.55 32.66
CA LEU A 508 2.72 -22.71 33.27
C LEU A 508 1.38 -22.93 32.56
N PRO A 509 0.25 -22.89 33.29
CA PRO A 509 -1.07 -22.83 32.67
C PRO A 509 -1.17 -21.61 31.72
N LEU A 510 -1.89 -21.74 30.60
CA LEU A 510 -2.01 -20.69 29.58
C LEU A 510 -2.43 -19.35 30.18
N SER A 511 -3.45 -19.33 31.04
CA SER A 511 -3.93 -18.11 31.70
C SER A 511 -2.86 -17.42 32.55
N SER A 512 -1.99 -18.21 33.24
CA SER A 512 -0.89 -17.69 34.04
C SER A 512 0.24 -17.13 33.16
N ALA A 513 0.64 -17.89 32.12
CA ALA A 513 1.67 -17.47 31.16
C ALA A 513 1.24 -16.19 30.43
N TRP A 514 -0.02 -16.13 29.98
CA TRP A 514 -0.58 -14.96 29.30
C TRP A 514 -0.60 -13.73 30.22
N LYS A 515 -1.06 -13.88 31.47
CA LYS A 515 -1.07 -12.78 32.45
C LYS A 515 0.33 -12.23 32.69
N GLN A 516 1.32 -13.12 32.85
CA GLN A 516 2.71 -12.71 33.00
C GLN A 516 3.20 -11.95 31.76
N ALA A 517 2.96 -12.47 30.56
CA ALA A 517 3.34 -11.86 29.30
C ALA A 517 2.65 -10.49 29.10
N SER A 518 1.36 -10.35 29.43
CA SER A 518 0.64 -9.07 29.38
C SER A 518 1.25 -8.01 30.30
N GLY A 519 1.71 -8.43 31.49
CA GLY A 519 2.46 -7.55 32.38
C GLY A 519 3.80 -7.08 31.81
N VAL A 520 4.48 -7.94 31.05
CA VAL A 520 5.70 -7.60 30.33
C VAL A 520 5.39 -6.60 29.20
N ALA A 521 4.36 -6.86 28.38
CA ALA A 521 3.95 -5.97 27.31
C ALA A 521 3.63 -4.56 27.81
N ARG A 522 2.91 -4.44 28.92
CA ARG A 522 2.54 -3.14 29.50
C ARG A 522 3.77 -2.33 29.91
N ARG A 523 4.75 -2.94 30.63
CA ARG A 523 6.00 -2.27 30.98
C ARG A 523 6.78 -1.83 29.75
N ALA A 524 6.88 -2.71 28.76
CA ALA A 524 7.56 -2.40 27.50
C ALA A 524 6.87 -1.26 26.73
N ALA A 525 5.53 -1.21 26.72
CA ALA A 525 4.79 -0.09 26.14
C ALA A 525 5.08 1.24 26.86
N ASP A 526 5.17 1.23 28.19
CA ASP A 526 5.54 2.43 28.97
C ASP A 526 6.99 2.86 28.68
N GLU A 527 7.92 1.93 28.51
CA GLU A 527 9.34 2.17 28.20
C GLU A 527 9.53 2.80 26.81
N THR A 528 8.57 2.67 25.89
CA THR A 528 8.64 3.36 24.57
C THR A 528 8.72 4.88 24.70
N ALA A 529 8.32 5.48 25.81
CA ALA A 529 8.49 6.90 26.08
C ALA A 529 9.96 7.36 25.99
N GLY A 530 10.91 6.48 26.34
CA GLY A 530 12.35 6.73 26.25
C GLY A 530 12.94 6.55 24.84
N LEU A 531 12.20 5.97 23.92
CA LEU A 531 12.66 5.68 22.55
C LEU A 531 12.43 6.87 21.62
N VAL A 532 13.17 6.86 20.50
CA VAL A 532 13.00 7.79 19.38
C VAL A 532 12.47 7.01 18.18
N PRO A 533 11.38 7.44 17.53
CA PRO A 533 10.80 6.73 16.39
C PRO A 533 11.77 6.71 15.20
N ARG A 534 11.90 5.53 14.59
CA ARG A 534 12.78 5.29 13.45
C ARG A 534 12.05 4.96 12.17
N LEU A 535 10.74 4.68 12.26
CA LEU A 535 9.89 4.26 11.15
C LEU A 535 8.60 5.07 11.08
N GLY A 536 7.93 4.97 9.94
CA GLY A 536 6.63 5.58 9.70
C GLY A 536 6.61 7.11 9.76
N ARG A 537 5.42 7.68 9.86
CA ARG A 537 5.19 9.13 9.95
C ARG A 537 5.85 9.75 11.20
N ALA A 538 5.91 9.01 12.30
CA ALA A 538 6.52 9.45 13.56
C ALA A 538 8.02 9.78 13.44
N ARG A 539 8.73 9.23 12.45
CA ARG A 539 10.14 9.54 12.20
C ARG A 539 10.37 11.04 11.91
N ALA A 540 9.49 11.66 11.14
CA ALA A 540 9.59 13.09 10.83
C ALA A 540 9.31 14.00 12.05
N LEU A 541 8.60 13.47 13.06
CA LEU A 541 8.21 14.16 14.28
C LEU A 541 8.95 13.64 15.53
N ALA A 542 10.13 13.06 15.34
CA ALA A 542 10.89 12.33 16.36
C ALA A 542 11.08 13.15 17.67
N GLU A 543 11.37 14.44 17.58
CA GLU A 543 11.54 15.31 18.73
C GLU A 543 10.23 15.54 19.51
N ARG A 544 9.08 15.62 18.81
CA ARG A 544 7.76 15.77 19.46
C ARG A 544 7.32 14.51 20.19
N SER A 545 7.73 13.34 19.68
CA SER A 545 7.36 12.05 20.28
C SER A 545 8.19 11.69 21.53
N ARG A 546 9.29 12.40 21.79
CA ARG A 546 10.19 12.13 22.94
C ARG A 546 9.46 12.36 24.26
N GLY A 547 9.57 11.43 25.19
CA GLY A 547 8.88 11.47 26.47
C GLY A 547 7.44 10.95 26.45
N HIS A 548 6.90 10.61 25.28
CA HIS A 548 5.55 10.06 25.13
C HIS A 548 5.59 8.60 24.67
N ARG A 549 4.61 7.80 25.12
CA ARG A 549 4.48 6.38 24.74
C ARG A 549 4.07 6.25 23.29
N ASP A 550 4.43 5.13 22.66
CA ASP A 550 3.95 4.77 21.33
C ASP A 550 2.49 4.30 21.37
N ALA A 551 1.63 4.85 20.51
CA ALA A 551 0.20 4.52 20.46
C ALA A 551 -0.05 3.06 20.10
N GLY A 552 0.74 2.50 19.16
CA GLY A 552 0.68 1.10 18.75
C GLY A 552 1.10 0.13 19.86
N ALA A 553 2.17 0.46 20.60
CA ALA A 553 2.60 -0.34 21.75
C ALA A 553 1.57 -0.32 22.87
N VAL A 554 0.94 0.83 23.13
CA VAL A 554 -0.12 0.97 24.14
C VAL A 554 -1.37 0.17 23.73
N SER A 555 -1.84 0.28 22.48
CA SER A 555 -2.99 -0.48 22.01
C SER A 555 -2.75 -1.99 22.07
N PHE A 556 -1.52 -2.45 21.74
CA PHE A 556 -1.15 -3.87 21.89
C PHE A 556 -1.19 -4.32 23.35
N ALA A 557 -0.62 -3.55 24.27
CA ALA A 557 -0.62 -3.88 25.69
C ALA A 557 -2.03 -3.95 26.29
N LEU A 558 -2.92 -3.05 25.87
CA LEU A 558 -4.35 -3.08 26.22
C LEU A 558 -5.00 -4.37 25.72
N ALA A 559 -4.80 -4.72 24.45
CA ALA A 559 -5.33 -5.94 23.85
C ALA A 559 -4.86 -7.20 24.60
N ALA A 560 -3.56 -7.30 24.88
CA ALA A 560 -3.00 -8.43 25.60
C ALA A 560 -3.57 -8.54 27.03
N ALA A 561 -3.77 -7.43 27.72
CA ALA A 561 -4.36 -7.39 29.05
C ALA A 561 -5.81 -7.85 29.05
N THR A 562 -6.65 -7.33 28.13
CA THR A 562 -8.07 -7.70 27.98
C THR A 562 -8.23 -9.20 27.74
N MET A 563 -7.46 -9.77 26.82
CA MET A 563 -7.49 -11.21 26.56
C MET A 563 -7.08 -12.04 27.79
N GLY A 564 -6.12 -11.55 28.58
CA GLY A 564 -5.69 -12.21 29.82
C GLY A 564 -6.74 -12.19 30.94
N GLU A 565 -7.65 -11.22 30.95
CA GLU A 565 -8.77 -11.15 31.90
C GLU A 565 -9.85 -12.19 31.60
N ILE A 566 -10.17 -12.35 30.32
CA ILE A 566 -11.17 -13.32 29.85
C ILE A 566 -10.73 -14.77 30.12
N MET A 567 -9.44 -15.06 29.95
CA MET A 567 -8.89 -16.40 30.22
C MET A 567 -8.94 -16.81 31.71
N LYS A 568 -9.22 -15.88 32.63
CA LYS A 568 -9.39 -16.18 34.08
C LYS A 568 -10.82 -16.59 34.44
N GLU A 569 -11.80 -16.19 33.64
CA GLU A 569 -13.22 -16.46 33.90
C GLU A 569 -13.64 -17.84 33.37
N GLN A 570 -12.74 -18.56 32.72
CA GLN A 570 -12.92 -19.93 32.21
C GLN A 570 -12.12 -20.94 33.05
#